data_6cacddc16a18c0f0f377211bbfd402b1
#
_entry.id   6cacddc16a18c0f0f377211bbfd402b1
#
_cell.length_a   1.000
_cell.length_b   1.000
_cell.length_c   1.000
_cell.angle_alpha   90.00
_cell.angle_beta   90.00
_cell.angle_gamma   90.00
#
_symmetry.space_group_name_H-M   'P 1'
#
loop_
_entity.id
_entity.type
_entity.pdbx_description
1 polymer ?
#
loop_
_entity_poly.entity_id
_entity_poly.type
_entity_poly.pdbx_seq_one_letter_code
_entity_poly.pdbx_strand_id
1 'polypeptide(L)'
;MKKRLLSLLLSAALLCGALPTAFAGYENFTPKTTYTDGRFSDVSSSDWFYENVRASYEYDLINGYNDGKFHPDDDLTIAQAVKLAACLNSLYSSGAADFSAASPWYQPYVDYARRNGILTRTFADYNAPASRREFAAVLAGALPRGALQPINSIADGAIPDVPASAEDADAIYMLYRAGVLTGSNGGRFKLDDTIRRSEAAAIL
;
A
#
# COMPACT_ATOMS: atom_id res chain seq x y z
N MET A 1 50.64 37.51 -0.17
CA MET A 1 49.65 36.95 -1.09
C MET A 1 49.33 35.47 -0.82
N LYS A 2 49.39 34.94 0.44
CA LYS A 2 49.16 33.52 0.78
C LYS A 2 47.95 33.26 1.70
N LYS A 3 47.10 34.27 1.94
CA LYS A 3 45.94 34.14 2.86
C LYS A 3 44.55 34.19 2.20
N ARG A 4 44.48 34.26 0.85
CA ARG A 4 43.19 34.31 0.12
C ARG A 4 42.82 33.04 -0.64
N LEU A 5 43.66 31.99 -0.62
CA LEU A 5 43.43 30.72 -1.31
C LEU A 5 42.82 29.62 -0.37
N LEU A 6 42.74 29.89 0.93
CA LEU A 6 42.22 28.90 1.88
C LEU A 6 40.70 29.01 2.15
N SER A 7 40.08 30.14 1.72
CA SER A 7 38.64 30.35 1.94
C SER A 7 37.76 29.85 0.79
N LEU A 8 38.35 29.52 -0.36
CA LEU A 8 37.64 29.03 -1.55
C LEU A 8 37.49 27.49 -1.60
N LEU A 9 38.24 26.75 -0.76
CA LEU A 9 38.15 25.28 -0.67
C LEU A 9 37.15 24.80 0.39
N LEU A 10 36.66 25.67 1.27
CA LEU A 10 35.69 25.31 2.29
C LEU A 10 34.25 25.52 1.85
N SER A 11 34.01 26.26 0.77
CA SER A 11 32.65 26.50 0.24
C SER A 11 32.21 25.50 -0.81
N ALA A 12 33.09 24.60 -1.28
CA ALA A 12 32.74 23.55 -2.25
C ALA A 12 32.34 22.20 -1.59
N ALA A 13 32.54 22.06 -0.27
CA ALA A 13 32.24 20.82 0.44
C ALA A 13 30.83 20.79 1.07
N LEU A 14 30.03 21.83 0.96
CA LEU A 14 28.68 21.92 1.56
C LEU A 14 27.53 21.78 0.56
N LEU A 15 27.80 21.45 -0.69
CA LEU A 15 26.76 21.28 -1.74
C LEU A 15 26.56 19.83 -2.16
N CYS A 16 27.18 18.84 -1.45
CA CYS A 16 26.95 17.41 -1.67
C CYS A 16 26.19 16.79 -0.49
N GLY A 17 25.00 17.29 -0.17
CA GLY A 17 24.31 16.73 0.98
C GLY A 17 22.85 17.13 1.12
N ALA A 18 22.05 16.86 0.13
CA ALA A 18 20.62 16.59 0.27
C ALA A 18 20.08 16.23 -1.13
N LEU A 19 20.41 15.06 -1.60
CA LEU A 19 19.51 14.43 -2.55
C LEU A 19 18.21 14.20 -1.77
N PRO A 20 17.06 14.60 -2.30
CA PRO A 20 15.81 14.36 -1.60
C PRO A 20 15.65 12.87 -1.43
N THR A 21 15.63 12.41 -0.18
CA THR A 21 15.33 11.02 0.23
C THR A 21 13.89 10.59 -0.13
N ALA A 22 13.18 11.40 -0.91
CA ALA A 22 11.79 11.19 -1.28
C ALA A 22 11.56 9.97 -2.19
N PHE A 23 12.61 9.39 -2.76
CA PHE A 23 12.52 8.19 -3.61
C PHE A 23 13.25 6.98 -3.03
N ALA A 24 13.88 7.11 -1.87
CA ALA A 24 14.50 5.99 -1.19
C ALA A 24 13.42 4.94 -0.85
N GLY A 25 13.57 3.74 -1.36
CA GLY A 25 12.65 2.62 -1.14
C GLY A 25 11.90 2.16 -2.41
N TYR A 26 11.69 3.02 -3.41
CA TYR A 26 11.07 2.58 -4.66
C TYR A 26 11.98 1.65 -5.48
N GLU A 27 13.29 1.84 -5.39
CA GLU A 27 14.30 0.96 -5.99
C GLU A 27 14.26 -0.48 -5.42
N ASN A 28 13.65 -0.65 -4.26
CA ASN A 28 13.48 -1.94 -3.61
C ASN A 28 12.37 -2.79 -4.26
N PHE A 29 11.46 -2.15 -5.03
CA PHE A 29 10.41 -2.87 -5.74
C PHE A 29 10.97 -3.49 -7.01
N THR A 30 11.37 -4.74 -6.91
CA THR A 30 11.82 -5.56 -8.04
C THR A 30 10.92 -6.79 -8.15
N PRO A 31 10.46 -7.17 -9.37
CA PRO A 31 9.66 -8.38 -9.54
C PRO A 31 10.38 -9.61 -8.97
N LYS A 32 9.66 -10.43 -8.23
CA LYS A 32 10.18 -11.65 -7.59
C LYS A 32 9.87 -12.89 -8.42
N THR A 33 8.84 -12.82 -9.26
CA THR A 33 8.39 -13.90 -10.12
C THR A 33 7.84 -13.32 -11.43
N THR A 34 7.50 -14.20 -12.37
CA THR A 34 6.86 -13.81 -13.62
C THR A 34 5.45 -14.38 -13.64
N TYR A 35 4.48 -13.52 -13.94
CA TYR A 35 3.11 -13.98 -14.20
C TYR A 35 2.99 -14.55 -15.60
N THR A 36 2.34 -15.70 -15.72
CA THR A 36 2.00 -16.31 -17.01
C THR A 36 0.48 -16.39 -17.14
N ASP A 37 -0.04 -16.16 -18.33
CA ASP A 37 -1.47 -16.27 -18.61
C ASP A 37 -2.01 -17.64 -18.19
N GLY A 38 -3.16 -17.63 -17.52
CA GLY A 38 -3.74 -18.84 -16.94
C GLY A 38 -3.15 -19.25 -15.59
N ARG A 39 -2.27 -18.45 -14.99
CA ARG A 39 -1.77 -18.70 -13.62
C ARG A 39 -2.91 -18.85 -12.62
N PHE A 40 -3.96 -18.06 -12.76
CA PHE A 40 -5.21 -18.17 -12.04
C PHE A 40 -6.32 -18.48 -13.03
N SER A 41 -7.03 -19.59 -12.81
CA SER A 41 -8.05 -20.07 -13.76
C SER A 41 -9.30 -19.19 -13.86
N ASP A 42 -9.46 -18.28 -12.91
CA ASP A 42 -10.55 -17.31 -12.78
C ASP A 42 -10.13 -15.85 -13.06
N VAL A 43 -8.97 -15.66 -13.68
CA VAL A 43 -8.47 -14.33 -14.12
C VAL A 43 -8.19 -14.38 -15.61
N SER A 44 -8.96 -13.61 -16.38
CA SER A 44 -8.83 -13.46 -17.83
C SER A 44 -8.09 -12.16 -18.17
N SER A 45 -7.34 -12.15 -19.28
CA SER A 45 -6.72 -10.93 -19.79
C SER A 45 -7.71 -9.83 -20.20
N SER A 46 -9.00 -10.15 -20.30
CA SER A 46 -10.07 -9.18 -20.53
C SER A 46 -10.63 -8.53 -19.24
N ASP A 47 -10.25 -9.04 -18.07
CA ASP A 47 -10.74 -8.51 -16.80
C ASP A 47 -10.11 -7.15 -16.51
N TRP A 48 -10.89 -6.23 -15.98
CA TRP A 48 -10.46 -4.87 -15.67
C TRP A 48 -9.33 -4.82 -14.63
N PHE A 49 -9.21 -5.85 -13.80
CA PHE A 49 -8.20 -5.98 -12.75
C PHE A 49 -6.99 -6.84 -13.18
N TYR A 50 -6.97 -7.39 -14.41
CA TYR A 50 -5.93 -8.33 -14.86
C TYR A 50 -4.50 -7.82 -14.63
N GLU A 51 -4.18 -6.63 -15.13
CA GLU A 51 -2.85 -6.04 -15.02
C GLU A 51 -2.44 -5.78 -13.56
N ASN A 52 -3.40 -5.43 -12.72
CA ASN A 52 -3.17 -5.20 -11.30
C ASN A 52 -2.88 -6.51 -10.56
N VAL A 53 -3.63 -7.57 -10.86
CA VAL A 53 -3.39 -8.91 -10.31
C VAL A 53 -2.03 -9.43 -10.76
N ARG A 54 -1.69 -9.27 -12.05
CA ARG A 54 -0.40 -9.63 -12.60
C ARG A 54 0.74 -8.93 -11.85
N ALA A 55 0.70 -7.61 -11.77
CA ALA A 55 1.72 -6.83 -11.09
C ALA A 55 1.84 -7.22 -9.61
N SER A 56 0.71 -7.28 -8.89
CA SER A 56 0.70 -7.66 -7.47
C SER A 56 1.28 -9.06 -7.22
N TYR A 57 1.05 -10.00 -8.15
CA TYR A 57 1.65 -11.33 -8.09
C TYR A 57 3.15 -11.29 -8.37
N GLU A 58 3.60 -10.54 -9.39
CA GLU A 58 5.01 -10.44 -9.75
C GLU A 58 5.86 -9.83 -8.62
N TYR A 59 5.29 -8.92 -7.85
CA TYR A 59 5.93 -8.33 -6.66
C TYR A 59 5.70 -9.11 -5.35
N ASP A 60 5.08 -10.31 -5.43
CA ASP A 60 4.76 -11.18 -4.26
C ASP A 60 3.90 -10.49 -3.19
N LEU A 61 3.10 -9.52 -3.60
CA LEU A 61 2.13 -8.84 -2.73
C LEU A 61 0.85 -9.66 -2.57
N ILE A 62 0.32 -10.17 -3.69
CA ILE A 62 -0.89 -11.00 -3.70
C ILE A 62 -0.59 -12.35 -4.34
N ASN A 63 -0.96 -13.40 -3.61
CA ASN A 63 -0.92 -14.77 -4.09
C ASN A 63 -2.34 -15.33 -4.23
N GLY A 64 -2.51 -16.30 -5.12
CA GLY A 64 -3.76 -17.07 -5.23
C GLY A 64 -3.90 -18.10 -4.10
N TYR A 65 -4.91 -18.94 -4.25
CA TYR A 65 -5.21 -20.02 -3.33
C TYR A 65 -4.71 -21.37 -3.84
N ASN A 66 -4.77 -22.40 -2.99
CA ASN A 66 -4.30 -23.74 -3.33
C ASN A 66 -5.15 -24.43 -4.40
N ASP A 67 -6.32 -23.91 -4.71
CA ASP A 67 -7.19 -24.37 -5.80
C ASP A 67 -6.82 -23.82 -7.18
N GLY A 68 -5.73 -23.02 -7.27
CA GLY A 68 -5.26 -22.42 -8.51
C GLY A 68 -6.05 -21.19 -8.94
N LYS A 69 -6.84 -20.61 -8.05
CA LYS A 69 -7.66 -19.43 -8.30
C LYS A 69 -7.17 -18.20 -7.54
N PHE A 70 -7.60 -17.04 -8.01
CA PHE A 70 -7.40 -15.75 -7.36
C PHE A 70 -8.58 -15.34 -6.47
N HIS A 71 -9.79 -15.76 -6.84
CA HIS A 71 -11.07 -15.38 -6.21
C HIS A 71 -11.29 -13.85 -6.21
N PRO A 72 -11.42 -13.21 -7.39
CA PRO A 72 -11.49 -11.76 -7.52
C PRO A 72 -12.67 -11.11 -6.80
N ASP A 73 -13.80 -11.83 -6.71
CA ASP A 73 -15.06 -11.36 -6.13
C ASP A 73 -15.20 -11.63 -4.63
N ASP A 74 -14.30 -12.42 -4.04
CA ASP A 74 -14.30 -12.65 -2.61
C ASP A 74 -13.94 -11.39 -1.83
N ASP A 75 -14.57 -11.22 -0.68
CA ASP A 75 -14.22 -10.16 0.25
C ASP A 75 -12.81 -10.37 0.81
N LEU A 76 -12.02 -9.31 0.84
CA LEU A 76 -10.72 -9.31 1.50
C LEU A 76 -10.92 -9.30 3.01
N THR A 77 -10.23 -10.18 3.74
CA THR A 77 -10.28 -10.15 5.21
C THR A 77 -9.34 -9.09 5.79
N ILE A 78 -9.59 -8.67 7.02
CA ILE A 78 -8.70 -7.77 7.77
C ILE A 78 -7.28 -8.34 7.85
N ALA A 79 -7.14 -9.65 8.11
CA ALA A 79 -5.84 -10.32 8.11
C ALA A 79 -5.11 -10.20 6.78
N GLN A 80 -5.82 -10.33 5.66
CA GLN A 80 -5.25 -10.17 4.33
C GLN A 80 -4.86 -8.72 4.05
N ALA A 81 -5.68 -7.74 4.46
CA ALA A 81 -5.34 -6.32 4.36
C ALA A 81 -4.06 -5.98 5.14
N VAL A 82 -3.95 -6.48 6.38
CA VAL A 82 -2.74 -6.29 7.20
C VAL A 82 -1.52 -6.96 6.58
N LYS A 83 -1.66 -8.17 6.02
CA LYS A 83 -0.59 -8.85 5.28
C LYS A 83 -0.11 -7.98 4.12
N LEU A 84 -1.02 -7.46 3.29
CA LEU A 84 -0.67 -6.62 2.15
C LEU A 84 0.13 -5.38 2.58
N ALA A 85 -0.35 -4.66 3.59
CA ALA A 85 0.32 -3.47 4.10
C ALA A 85 1.69 -3.79 4.73
N ALA A 86 1.81 -4.89 5.46
CA ALA A 86 3.07 -5.34 6.04
C ALA A 86 4.09 -5.73 4.97
N CYS A 87 3.67 -6.49 3.93
CA CYS A 87 4.52 -6.85 2.81
C CYS A 87 4.97 -5.61 2.02
N LEU A 88 4.05 -4.68 1.73
CA LEU A 88 4.35 -3.43 1.03
C LEU A 88 5.38 -2.59 1.79
N ASN A 89 5.20 -2.42 3.11
CA ASN A 89 6.15 -1.70 3.95
C ASN A 89 7.51 -2.39 4.02
N SER A 90 7.53 -3.71 4.16
CA SER A 90 8.76 -4.49 4.23
C SER A 90 9.54 -4.42 2.92
N LEU A 91 8.86 -4.55 1.77
CA LEU A 91 9.45 -4.37 0.45
C LEU A 91 10.01 -2.97 0.28
N TYR A 92 9.25 -1.92 0.62
CA TYR A 92 9.72 -0.54 0.56
C TYR A 92 10.98 -0.32 1.41
N SER A 93 11.02 -0.89 2.61
CA SER A 93 12.08 -0.63 3.59
C SER A 93 13.35 -1.47 3.35
N SER A 94 13.21 -2.70 2.83
CA SER A 94 14.31 -3.68 2.78
C SER A 94 14.41 -4.47 1.47
N GLY A 95 13.47 -4.30 0.55
CA GLY A 95 13.43 -5.06 -0.71
C GLY A 95 12.98 -6.53 -0.54
N ALA A 96 12.56 -6.93 0.65
CA ALA A 96 12.09 -8.29 0.93
C ALA A 96 10.86 -8.28 1.82
N ALA A 97 10.01 -9.28 1.69
CA ALA A 97 8.81 -9.49 2.50
C ALA A 97 8.83 -10.89 3.13
N ASP A 98 9.93 -11.21 3.82
CA ASP A 98 10.16 -12.52 4.42
C ASP A 98 9.50 -12.59 5.81
N PHE A 99 8.40 -13.35 5.90
CA PHE A 99 7.66 -13.59 7.12
C PHE A 99 7.63 -15.08 7.45
N SER A 100 8.00 -15.42 8.70
CA SER A 100 7.97 -16.81 9.16
C SER A 100 6.54 -17.34 9.25
N ALA A 101 6.35 -18.61 8.98
CA ALA A 101 5.07 -19.27 9.19
C ALA A 101 4.72 -19.26 10.69
N ALA A 102 3.42 -19.07 10.99
CA ALA A 102 2.90 -19.05 12.37
C ALA A 102 1.46 -19.57 12.43
N SER A 103 0.98 -19.77 13.65
CA SER A 103 -0.43 -20.04 13.93
C SER A 103 -0.93 -19.03 14.98
N PRO A 104 -1.93 -18.20 14.68
CA PRO A 104 -2.58 -18.10 13.36
C PRO A 104 -1.65 -17.52 12.28
N TRP A 105 -1.89 -17.86 11.02
CA TRP A 105 -1.00 -17.54 9.89
C TRP A 105 -0.69 -16.04 9.74
N TYR A 106 -1.62 -15.19 10.14
CA TYR A 106 -1.52 -13.74 10.02
C TYR A 106 -0.72 -13.08 11.14
N GLN A 107 -0.38 -13.80 12.22
CA GLN A 107 0.25 -13.21 13.40
C GLN A 107 1.56 -12.46 13.10
N PRO A 108 2.49 -12.99 12.28
CA PRO A 108 3.74 -12.28 11.98
C PRO A 108 3.52 -10.93 11.30
N TYR A 109 2.50 -10.85 10.42
CA TYR A 109 2.14 -9.60 9.73
C TYR A 109 1.52 -8.58 10.69
N VAL A 110 0.65 -9.03 11.59
CA VAL A 110 0.05 -8.18 12.64
C VAL A 110 1.13 -7.62 13.57
N ASP A 111 2.05 -8.47 14.01
CA ASP A 111 3.14 -8.05 14.90
C ASP A 111 4.09 -7.07 14.20
N TYR A 112 4.41 -7.32 12.95
CA TYR A 112 5.19 -6.40 12.12
C TYR A 112 4.48 -5.07 11.94
N ALA A 113 3.21 -5.09 11.54
CA ALA A 113 2.41 -3.89 11.30
C ALA A 113 2.28 -3.02 12.56
N ARG A 114 2.13 -3.64 13.73
CA ARG A 114 2.12 -2.92 15.02
C ARG A 114 3.46 -2.29 15.34
N ARG A 115 4.56 -3.05 15.22
CA ARG A 115 5.91 -2.54 15.52
C ARG A 115 6.31 -1.38 14.62
N ASN A 116 5.84 -1.36 13.38
CA ASN A 116 6.15 -0.33 12.40
C ASN A 116 5.09 0.78 12.30
N GLY A 117 4.10 0.81 13.22
CA GLY A 117 3.08 1.86 13.25
C GLY A 117 2.07 1.83 12.09
N ILE A 118 2.05 0.74 11.30
CA ILE A 118 1.08 0.54 10.22
C ILE A 118 -0.32 0.30 10.79
N LEU A 119 -0.37 -0.50 11.85
CA LEU A 119 -1.60 -0.87 12.53
C LEU A 119 -1.69 -0.16 13.87
N THR A 120 -2.55 0.85 13.95
CA THR A 120 -2.75 1.70 15.14
C THR A 120 -3.91 1.24 16.03
N ARG A 121 -4.73 0.31 15.54
CA ARG A 121 -5.88 -0.25 16.26
C ARG A 121 -5.80 -1.78 16.34
N THR A 122 -6.62 -2.37 17.21
CA THR A 122 -6.82 -3.83 17.30
C THR A 122 -8.19 -4.16 16.74
N PHE A 123 -8.26 -5.21 15.95
CA PHE A 123 -9.51 -5.76 15.46
C PHE A 123 -9.95 -6.93 16.34
N ALA A 124 -11.27 -7.05 16.54
CA ALA A 124 -11.85 -8.15 17.33
C ALA A 124 -11.70 -9.50 16.61
N ASP A 125 -11.86 -9.51 15.29
CA ASP A 125 -11.70 -10.69 14.44
C ASP A 125 -10.93 -10.30 13.17
N TYR A 126 -9.74 -10.83 13.02
CA TYR A 126 -8.91 -10.64 11.84
C TYR A 126 -9.37 -11.41 10.60
N ASN A 127 -10.26 -12.41 10.77
CA ASN A 127 -10.83 -13.16 9.66
C ASN A 127 -12.12 -12.53 9.13
N ALA A 128 -12.66 -11.51 9.79
CA ALA A 128 -13.80 -10.76 9.29
C ALA A 128 -13.46 -10.04 7.97
N PRO A 129 -14.45 -9.88 7.05
CA PRO A 129 -14.29 -9.03 5.89
C PRO A 129 -13.86 -7.61 6.27
N ALA A 130 -12.91 -7.06 5.57
CA ALA A 130 -12.48 -5.68 5.76
C ALA A 130 -13.43 -4.73 5.05
N SER A 131 -13.86 -3.68 5.72
CA SER A 131 -14.52 -2.57 5.07
C SER A 131 -13.49 -1.74 4.25
N ARG A 132 -13.98 -0.97 3.30
CA ARG A 132 -13.15 -0.10 2.47
C ARG A 132 -12.39 0.94 3.31
N ARG A 133 -13.01 1.48 4.38
CA ARG A 133 -12.33 2.41 5.31
C ARG A 133 -11.21 1.71 6.08
N GLU A 134 -11.45 0.50 6.58
CA GLU A 134 -10.42 -0.26 7.32
C GLU A 134 -9.24 -0.61 6.43
N PHE A 135 -9.51 -1.04 5.19
CA PHE A 135 -8.47 -1.27 4.20
C PHE A 135 -7.65 0.01 3.93
N ALA A 136 -8.33 1.15 3.70
CA ALA A 136 -7.66 2.42 3.46
C ALA A 136 -6.82 2.86 4.67
N ALA A 137 -7.34 2.71 5.90
CA ALA A 137 -6.61 3.05 7.11
C ALA A 137 -5.33 2.23 7.28
N VAL A 138 -5.41 0.91 7.03
CA VAL A 138 -4.25 0.02 7.11
C VAL A 138 -3.25 0.32 5.98
N LEU A 139 -3.73 0.52 4.75
CA LEU A 139 -2.87 0.82 3.60
C LEU A 139 -2.15 2.17 3.74
N ALA A 140 -2.82 3.18 4.29
CA ALA A 140 -2.23 4.49 4.53
C ALA A 140 -1.02 4.46 5.47
N GLY A 141 -0.96 3.48 6.37
CA GLY A 141 0.19 3.22 7.23
C GLY A 141 1.32 2.43 6.58
N ALA A 142 1.09 1.84 5.39
CA ALA A 142 2.05 0.95 4.76
C ALA A 142 3.29 1.65 4.20
N LEU A 143 3.17 2.92 3.80
CA LEU A 143 4.27 3.70 3.23
C LEU A 143 4.49 4.99 4.04
N PRO A 144 5.74 5.50 4.08
CA PRO A 144 5.99 6.78 4.72
C PRO A 144 5.27 7.91 3.96
N ARG A 145 4.85 8.94 4.69
CA ARG A 145 4.15 10.10 4.09
C ARG A 145 4.92 10.73 2.91
N GLY A 146 6.25 10.65 2.93
CA GLY A 146 7.09 11.11 1.82
C GLY A 146 6.89 10.35 0.51
N ALA A 147 6.47 9.07 0.58
CA ALA A 147 6.14 8.27 -0.59
C ALA A 147 4.71 8.52 -1.11
N LEU A 148 3.84 9.11 -0.30
CA LEU A 148 2.44 9.41 -0.62
C LEU A 148 2.25 10.92 -0.89
N GLN A 149 3.12 11.50 -1.74
CA GLN A 149 3.01 12.92 -2.08
C GLN A 149 1.72 13.21 -2.85
N PRO A 150 1.04 14.33 -2.52
CA PRO A 150 -0.19 14.70 -3.22
C PRO A 150 0.08 15.01 -4.70
N ILE A 151 -0.64 14.34 -5.59
CA ILE A 151 -0.71 14.65 -7.02
C ILE A 151 -2.09 15.20 -7.41
N ASN A 152 -3.09 15.01 -6.53
CA ASN A 152 -4.44 15.51 -6.68
C ASN A 152 -4.76 16.53 -5.59
N SER A 153 -5.68 17.45 -5.90
CA SER A 153 -6.22 18.41 -4.93
C SER A 153 -7.69 18.06 -4.64
N ILE A 154 -7.96 17.70 -3.38
CA ILE A 154 -9.32 17.46 -2.88
C ILE A 154 -9.42 18.00 -1.46
N ALA A 155 -10.47 18.77 -1.17
CA ALA A 155 -10.73 19.28 0.17
C ALA A 155 -11.29 18.18 1.09
N ASP A 156 -11.00 18.25 2.39
CA ASP A 156 -11.62 17.36 3.36
C ASP A 156 -13.16 17.59 3.37
N GLY A 157 -13.91 16.49 3.40
CA GLY A 157 -15.37 16.52 3.30
C GLY A 157 -15.92 16.65 1.85
N ALA A 158 -15.07 16.72 0.82
CA ALA A 158 -15.53 16.82 -0.56
C ALA A 158 -15.99 15.49 -1.17
N ILE A 159 -15.63 14.35 -0.59
CA ILE A 159 -16.16 13.03 -1.00
C ILE A 159 -17.55 12.90 -0.35
N PRO A 160 -18.62 12.63 -1.14
CA PRO A 160 -20.02 12.78 -0.68
C PRO A 160 -20.39 11.95 0.55
N ASP A 161 -19.74 10.80 0.76
CA ASP A 161 -19.97 9.89 1.88
C ASP A 161 -18.78 9.79 2.85
N VAL A 162 -17.82 10.71 2.76
CA VAL A 162 -16.68 10.81 3.68
C VAL A 162 -16.63 12.22 4.27
N PRO A 163 -17.47 12.53 5.30
CA PRO A 163 -17.33 13.80 5.99
C PRO A 163 -15.97 13.90 6.66
N ALA A 164 -15.43 15.13 6.79
CA ALA A 164 -14.11 15.35 7.39
C ALA A 164 -13.98 14.81 8.84
N SER A 165 -15.11 14.61 9.52
CA SER A 165 -15.17 14.04 10.87
C SER A 165 -15.32 12.52 10.90
N ALA A 166 -15.38 11.85 9.74
CA ALA A 166 -15.51 10.40 9.70
C ALA A 166 -14.25 9.74 10.27
N GLU A 167 -14.41 8.60 10.93
CA GLU A 167 -13.29 7.76 11.29
C GLU A 167 -12.48 7.39 10.02
N ASP A 168 -11.16 7.46 10.10
CA ASP A 168 -10.23 7.20 8.98
C ASP A 168 -10.31 8.20 7.79
N ALA A 169 -11.04 9.32 7.92
CA ALA A 169 -11.13 10.33 6.86
C ALA A 169 -9.73 10.81 6.41
N ASP A 170 -8.82 11.09 7.35
CA ASP A 170 -7.46 11.54 7.06
C ASP A 170 -6.70 10.53 6.17
N ALA A 171 -6.82 9.24 6.45
CA ALA A 171 -6.20 8.17 5.67
C ALA A 171 -6.78 8.13 4.25
N ILE A 172 -8.10 8.18 4.14
CA ILE A 172 -8.80 8.16 2.86
C ILE A 172 -8.40 9.37 2.01
N TYR A 173 -8.47 10.59 2.57
CA TYR A 173 -8.11 11.81 1.84
C TYR A 173 -6.63 11.85 1.46
N MET A 174 -5.74 11.33 2.32
CA MET A 174 -4.32 11.19 2.00
C MET A 174 -4.10 10.29 0.77
N LEU A 175 -4.72 9.13 0.73
CA LEU A 175 -4.61 8.18 -0.39
C LEU A 175 -5.25 8.72 -1.67
N TYR A 176 -6.37 9.46 -1.57
CA TYR A 176 -6.97 10.16 -2.72
C TYR A 176 -6.04 11.24 -3.29
N ARG A 177 -5.43 12.05 -2.42
CA ARG A 177 -4.47 13.07 -2.84
C ARG A 177 -3.24 12.46 -3.48
N ALA A 178 -2.78 11.33 -2.99
CA ALA A 178 -1.66 10.58 -3.57
C ALA A 178 -2.03 9.85 -4.88
N GLY A 179 -3.31 9.85 -5.29
CA GLY A 179 -3.76 9.15 -6.50
C GLY A 179 -3.89 7.63 -6.34
N VAL A 180 -3.72 7.11 -5.13
CA VAL A 180 -3.84 5.68 -4.81
C VAL A 180 -5.31 5.25 -4.80
N LEU A 181 -6.20 6.11 -4.30
CA LEU A 181 -7.64 5.86 -4.31
C LEU A 181 -8.33 6.75 -5.34
N THR A 182 -9.34 6.18 -5.97
CA THR A 182 -10.29 6.89 -6.83
C THR A 182 -11.72 6.59 -6.38
N GLY A 183 -12.66 7.52 -6.64
CA GLY A 183 -14.08 7.29 -6.31
C GLY A 183 -14.71 6.26 -7.23
N SER A 184 -15.80 5.65 -6.76
CA SER A 184 -16.71 4.89 -7.58
C SER A 184 -17.65 5.82 -8.37
N ASN A 185 -18.55 5.25 -9.18
CA ASN A 185 -19.61 6.00 -9.86
C ASN A 185 -20.35 6.92 -8.87
N GLY A 186 -20.45 8.21 -9.22
CA GLY A 186 -21.01 9.24 -8.35
C GLY A 186 -20.03 9.82 -7.33
N GLY A 187 -18.72 9.53 -7.42
CA GLY A 187 -17.68 10.10 -6.59
C GLY A 187 -17.68 9.62 -5.14
N ARG A 188 -18.45 8.58 -4.82
CA ARG A 188 -18.52 8.01 -3.46
C ARG A 188 -17.38 7.06 -3.20
N PHE A 189 -16.95 6.99 -1.94
CA PHE A 189 -15.96 6.02 -1.46
C PHE A 189 -16.56 4.72 -0.97
N LYS A 190 -17.77 4.75 -0.40
CA LYS A 190 -18.50 3.62 0.19
C LYS A 190 -17.78 3.05 1.42
N LEU A 191 -17.66 3.88 2.45
CA LEU A 191 -16.90 3.61 3.68
C LEU A 191 -17.11 2.22 4.28
N ASP A 192 -18.36 1.80 4.39
CA ASP A 192 -18.79 0.62 5.13
C ASP A 192 -19.00 -0.63 4.25
N ASP A 193 -18.92 -0.46 2.92
CA ASP A 193 -18.95 -1.62 2.02
C ASP A 193 -17.68 -2.44 2.23
N THR A 194 -17.75 -3.76 2.06
CA THR A 194 -16.57 -4.63 2.04
C THR A 194 -15.73 -4.34 0.79
N ILE A 195 -14.42 -4.59 0.88
CA ILE A 195 -13.53 -4.49 -0.26
C ILE A 195 -13.26 -5.87 -0.85
N ARG A 196 -13.42 -6.00 -2.17
CA ARG A 196 -13.11 -7.24 -2.88
C ARG A 196 -11.62 -7.38 -3.15
N ARG A 197 -11.18 -8.61 -3.35
CA ARG A 197 -9.76 -8.91 -3.65
C ARG A 197 -9.30 -8.27 -4.95
N SER A 198 -10.15 -8.23 -5.99
CA SER A 198 -9.86 -7.52 -7.24
C SER A 198 -9.71 -6.02 -7.05
N GLU A 199 -10.55 -5.40 -6.21
CA GLU A 199 -10.45 -3.98 -5.88
C GLU A 199 -9.19 -3.67 -5.07
N ALA A 200 -8.82 -4.52 -4.12
CA ALA A 200 -7.60 -4.38 -3.35
C ALA A 200 -6.35 -4.50 -4.25
N ALA A 201 -6.34 -5.43 -5.21
CA ALA A 201 -5.27 -5.54 -6.19
C ALA A 201 -5.13 -4.29 -7.07
N ALA A 202 -6.24 -3.62 -7.38
CA ALA A 202 -6.25 -2.41 -8.21
C ALA A 202 -5.77 -1.16 -7.46
N ILE A 203 -5.71 -1.21 -6.12
CA ILE A 203 -5.26 -0.10 -5.27
C ILE A 203 -3.76 -0.23 -4.95
N LEU A 204 -3.20 -1.43 -5.02
CA LEU A 204 -1.79 -1.70 -4.73
C LEU A 204 -0.85 -1.28 -5.84
#